data_d3d032d5bf21edd8cabfc2db7c3da364
#
_entry.id   d3d032d5bf21edd8cabfc2db7c3da364
#
_cell.length_a   1.000
_cell.length_b   1.000
_cell.length_c   1.000
_cell.angle_alpha   90.00
_cell.angle_beta   90.00
_cell.angle_gamma   90.00
#
_symmetry.space_group_name_H-M   'P 1'
#
loop_
_entity.id
_entity.type
_entity.pdbx_description
1 polymer ?
#
loop_
_entity_poly.entity_id
_entity_poly.type
_entity_poly.pdbx_seq_one_letter_code
_entity_poly.pdbx_strand_id
1 'polypeptide(L)'
;SMYRLHKTVGVGLLFTVICLRLIDGRVIYFREVPGTVGQSGHRGLALDEDWGNGRGAAWTCGADAFRSMDLLHKTVGVGPDCFADYIYDVQELAQRMADSFGSARLTNAHNEWLTVLVNTGVLGLLCYVGIMLTAFVRYLRKTEEQPLLYVFAVTLLAYTAHNMVSFQQVLSTPYLFIVLGAGEGLRRLC
;
A
#
# COMPACT_ATOMS: atom_id res chain seq x y z
N SER A 1 12.90 16.03 -22.28
CA SER A 1 12.08 17.19 -22.60
C SER A 1 11.12 17.48 -21.47
N MET A 2 10.81 18.76 -21.20
CA MET A 2 9.98 19.22 -20.09
C MET A 2 8.60 18.52 -19.99
N TYR A 3 7.97 18.21 -21.12
CA TYR A 3 6.68 17.54 -21.16
C TYR A 3 6.68 16.15 -20.48
N ARG A 4 7.77 15.39 -20.61
CA ARG A 4 7.91 14.07 -19.95
C ARG A 4 8.15 14.21 -18.45
N LEU A 5 8.90 15.24 -18.04
CA LEU A 5 9.12 15.53 -16.61
C LEU A 5 7.80 15.83 -15.91
N HIS A 6 6.91 16.62 -16.53
CA HIS A 6 5.59 16.92 -15.98
C HIS A 6 4.70 15.69 -15.83
N LYS A 7 4.71 14.76 -16.80
CA LYS A 7 3.97 13.49 -16.68
C LYS A 7 4.49 12.61 -15.55
N THR A 8 5.81 12.49 -15.42
CA THR A 8 6.44 11.67 -14.38
C THR A 8 6.21 12.24 -12.99
N VAL A 9 6.32 13.57 -12.85
CA VAL A 9 6.01 14.28 -11.60
C VAL A 9 4.52 14.17 -11.27
N GLY A 10 3.63 14.29 -12.28
CA GLY A 10 2.19 14.12 -12.10
C GLY A 10 1.80 12.74 -11.61
N VAL A 11 2.37 11.67 -12.15
CA VAL A 11 2.13 10.29 -11.71
C VAL A 11 2.66 10.07 -10.29
N GLY A 12 3.86 10.58 -9.98
CA GLY A 12 4.43 10.49 -8.64
C GLY A 12 3.59 11.25 -7.59
N LEU A 13 3.12 12.46 -7.93
CA LEU A 13 2.23 13.24 -7.07
C LEU A 13 0.88 12.55 -6.87
N LEU A 14 0.27 12.02 -7.92
CA LEU A 14 -0.99 11.28 -7.84
C LEU A 14 -0.82 10.04 -6.94
N PHE A 15 0.28 9.31 -7.09
CA PHE A 15 0.59 8.15 -6.27
C PHE A 15 0.78 8.55 -4.80
N THR A 16 1.53 9.61 -4.52
CA THR A 16 1.72 10.13 -3.16
C THR A 16 0.40 10.60 -2.54
N VAL A 17 -0.46 11.28 -3.32
CA VAL A 17 -1.79 11.72 -2.85
C VAL A 17 -2.68 10.52 -2.54
N ILE A 18 -2.67 9.48 -3.37
CA ILE A 18 -3.43 8.24 -3.12
C ILE A 18 -2.93 7.55 -1.85
N CYS A 19 -1.62 7.40 -1.67
CA CYS A 19 -1.04 6.83 -0.46
C CYS A 19 -1.38 7.65 0.80
N LEU A 20 -1.26 8.99 0.73
CA LEU A 20 -1.62 9.89 1.83
C LEU A 20 -3.12 9.83 2.15
N ARG A 21 -3.98 9.71 1.15
CA ARG A 21 -5.43 9.56 1.36
C ARG A 21 -5.79 8.22 2.01
N LEU A 22 -5.08 7.15 1.68
CA LEU A 22 -5.24 5.86 2.34
C LEU A 22 -4.77 5.91 3.80
N ILE A 23 -3.69 6.65 4.10
CA ILE A 23 -3.17 6.86 5.46
C ILE A 23 -4.14 7.74 6.28
N ASP A 24 -4.77 8.75 5.67
CA ASP A 24 -5.68 9.67 6.34
C ASP A 24 -7.04 9.01 6.72
N GLY A 25 -7.24 7.73 6.33
CA GLY A 25 -8.45 6.96 6.62
C GLY A 25 -9.74 7.59 6.08
N ARG A 26 -9.62 8.66 5.32
CA ARG A 26 -10.69 9.21 4.51
C ARG A 26 -10.74 8.42 3.21
N VAL A 27 -11.07 7.13 3.37
CA VAL A 27 -11.55 6.35 2.24
C VAL A 27 -12.65 7.17 1.57
N ILE A 28 -12.55 7.31 0.26
CA ILE A 28 -13.50 8.06 -0.55
C ILE A 28 -14.90 7.49 -0.26
N TYR A 29 -15.63 8.14 0.64
CA TYR A 29 -17.04 7.87 0.82
C TYR A 29 -17.74 8.32 -0.45
N PHE A 30 -18.06 7.41 -1.33
CA PHE A 30 -19.13 7.64 -2.27
C PHE A 30 -20.41 7.67 -1.47
N ARG A 31 -20.94 8.87 -1.28
CA ARG A 31 -22.15 9.16 -0.55
C ARG A 31 -23.27 8.24 -1.02
N GLU A 32 -23.87 7.51 -0.11
CA GLU A 32 -25.13 6.80 -0.38
C GLU A 32 -26.11 7.74 -1.04
N VAL A 33 -26.70 7.32 -2.15
CA VAL A 33 -27.88 7.97 -2.71
C VAL A 33 -29.05 7.62 -1.83
N PRO A 34 -29.70 8.56 -1.12
CA PRO A 34 -30.83 8.27 -0.27
C PRO A 34 -32.00 7.82 -1.16
N GLY A 35 -32.47 6.59 -1.02
CA GLY A 35 -33.75 6.24 -1.60
C GLY A 35 -33.99 4.83 -2.12
N THR A 36 -33.28 3.79 -1.69
CA THR A 36 -33.70 2.41 -1.95
C THR A 36 -33.58 1.54 -0.72
N VAL A 37 -34.57 1.67 0.17
CA VAL A 37 -34.88 0.64 1.17
C VAL A 37 -35.62 -0.48 0.43
N GLY A 38 -34.99 -1.64 0.27
CA GLY A 38 -35.67 -2.83 -0.20
C GLY A 38 -34.78 -3.76 -1.01
N GLN A 39 -34.40 -4.86 -0.38
CA GLN A 39 -33.97 -6.14 -0.97
C GLN A 39 -32.61 -6.16 -1.68
N SER A 40 -31.70 -6.95 -1.11
CA SER A 40 -30.46 -7.49 -1.75
C SER A 40 -29.77 -6.49 -2.69
N GLY A 41 -29.61 -5.27 -2.22
CA GLY A 41 -29.00 -4.20 -2.99
C GLY A 41 -27.52 -4.46 -3.11
N HIS A 42 -27.00 -4.41 -4.32
CA HIS A 42 -25.61 -4.13 -4.58
C HIS A 42 -25.21 -2.92 -3.72
N ARG A 43 -24.55 -3.16 -2.59
CA ARG A 43 -23.85 -2.10 -1.85
C ARG A 43 -22.83 -1.55 -2.84
N GLY A 44 -23.12 -0.38 -3.38
CA GLY A 44 -22.16 0.34 -4.21
C GLY A 44 -20.84 0.40 -3.45
N LEU A 45 -19.74 0.58 -4.13
CA LEU A 45 -18.35 0.61 -3.65
C LEU A 45 -18.13 1.45 -2.37
N ALA A 46 -18.89 1.15 -1.30
CA ALA A 46 -18.62 1.61 0.04
C ALA A 46 -17.49 0.72 0.57
N LEU A 47 -16.36 1.33 0.88
CA LEU A 47 -15.25 0.67 1.56
C LEU A 47 -15.62 0.65 3.07
N ASP A 48 -16.67 -0.09 3.42
CA ASP A 48 -17.04 -0.39 4.79
C ASP A 48 -16.14 -1.51 5.37
N GLU A 49 -16.33 -1.85 6.62
CA GLU A 49 -15.53 -2.89 7.27
C GLU A 49 -15.69 -4.27 6.61
N ASP A 50 -16.82 -4.53 5.97
CA ASP A 50 -17.10 -5.78 5.24
C ASP A 50 -16.48 -5.79 3.84
N TRP A 51 -15.97 -4.64 3.35
CA TRP A 51 -15.43 -4.54 2.01
C TRP A 51 -14.26 -5.51 1.78
N GLY A 52 -14.27 -6.14 0.61
CA GLY A 52 -13.15 -6.98 0.18
C GLY A 52 -12.92 -8.20 1.08
N ASN A 53 -13.97 -8.77 1.64
CA ASN A 53 -13.89 -9.90 2.55
C ASN A 53 -13.16 -9.54 3.86
N GLY A 54 -13.56 -8.42 4.48
CA GLY A 54 -13.01 -7.93 5.74
C GLY A 54 -11.75 -7.07 5.61
N ARG A 55 -11.27 -6.79 4.38
CA ARG A 55 -10.12 -5.89 4.21
C ARG A 55 -10.36 -4.50 4.78
N GLY A 56 -11.62 -4.01 4.72
CA GLY A 56 -11.99 -2.74 5.33
C GLY A 56 -11.70 -2.71 6.82
N ALA A 57 -12.05 -3.77 7.56
CA ALA A 57 -11.73 -3.90 8.98
C ALA A 57 -10.22 -3.93 9.24
N ALA A 58 -9.47 -4.70 8.46
CA ALA A 58 -8.00 -4.75 8.58
C ALA A 58 -7.34 -3.40 8.32
N TRP A 59 -7.84 -2.62 7.33
CA TRP A 59 -7.32 -1.30 7.01
C TRP A 59 -7.64 -0.27 8.09
N THR A 60 -8.88 -0.25 8.58
CA THR A 60 -9.27 0.67 9.65
C THR A 60 -8.52 0.36 10.94
N CYS A 61 -8.42 -0.91 11.35
CA CYS A 61 -7.63 -1.31 12.50
C CYS A 61 -6.15 -0.94 12.37
N GLY A 62 -5.53 -1.19 11.22
CA GLY A 62 -4.13 -0.81 10.97
C GLY A 62 -3.91 0.71 11.01
N ALA A 63 -4.85 1.49 10.44
CA ALA A 63 -4.79 2.96 10.48
C ALA A 63 -4.98 3.50 11.90
N ASP A 64 -5.91 2.94 12.67
CA ASP A 64 -6.14 3.35 14.06
C ASP A 64 -4.97 2.93 14.97
N ALA A 65 -4.40 1.75 14.74
CA ALA A 65 -3.15 1.33 15.37
C ALA A 65 -2.05 2.38 15.16
N PHE A 66 -1.78 2.78 13.92
CA PHE A 66 -0.77 3.79 13.63
C PHE A 66 -1.10 5.16 14.26
N ARG A 67 -2.36 5.57 14.27
CA ARG A 67 -2.77 6.85 14.90
C ARG A 67 -2.55 6.85 16.40
N SER A 68 -2.80 5.74 17.07
CA SER A 68 -2.66 5.59 18.53
C SER A 68 -1.20 5.45 18.99
N MET A 69 -0.26 5.14 18.10
CA MET A 69 1.16 5.04 18.41
C MET A 69 1.73 6.34 18.96
N ASP A 70 2.71 6.24 19.84
CA ASP A 70 3.57 7.34 20.25
C ASP A 70 4.48 7.83 19.10
N LEU A 71 5.17 8.93 19.32
CA LEU A 71 6.00 9.55 18.27
C LEU A 71 7.15 8.65 17.81
N LEU A 72 7.74 7.87 18.72
CA LEU A 72 8.82 6.96 18.37
C LEU A 72 8.32 5.85 17.43
N HIS A 73 7.24 5.16 17.81
CA HIS A 73 6.67 4.08 16.98
C HIS A 73 6.08 4.62 15.67
N LYS A 74 5.52 5.85 15.64
CA LYS A 74 5.15 6.49 14.37
C LYS A 74 6.33 6.70 13.44
N THR A 75 7.51 6.97 13.99
CA THR A 75 8.70 7.27 13.21
C THR A 75 9.38 6.00 12.69
N VAL A 76 9.60 5.00 13.55
CA VAL A 76 10.40 3.79 13.25
C VAL A 76 9.57 2.50 13.21
N GLY A 77 8.28 2.56 13.55
CA GLY A 77 7.36 1.42 13.59
C GLY A 77 7.48 0.59 14.85
N VAL A 78 6.71 -0.48 14.92
CA VAL A 78 6.67 -1.43 16.04
C VAL A 78 7.68 -2.57 15.88
N GLY A 79 8.29 -2.69 14.74
CA GLY A 79 9.25 -3.73 14.39
C GLY A 79 8.84 -4.51 13.15
N PRO A 80 9.81 -5.09 12.42
CA PRO A 80 9.53 -5.94 11.26
C PRO A 80 8.63 -7.11 11.67
N ASP A 81 7.56 -7.33 10.88
CA ASP A 81 6.57 -8.41 11.07
C ASP A 81 5.80 -8.37 12.41
N CYS A 82 5.85 -7.25 13.14
CA CYS A 82 5.16 -7.08 14.42
C CYS A 82 3.74 -6.52 14.31
N PHE A 83 3.21 -6.36 13.10
CA PHE A 83 1.84 -5.85 12.87
C PHE A 83 0.80 -6.60 13.69
N ALA A 84 0.78 -7.93 13.61
CA ALA A 84 -0.17 -8.75 14.32
C ALA A 84 -0.02 -8.62 15.84
N ASP A 85 1.20 -8.71 16.35
CA ASP A 85 1.45 -8.64 17.78
C ASP A 85 0.95 -7.32 18.34
N TYR A 86 1.26 -6.21 17.70
CA TYR A 86 0.80 -4.90 18.13
C TYR A 86 -0.73 -4.75 18.07
N ILE A 87 -1.38 -5.21 17.00
CA ILE A 87 -2.86 -5.13 16.87
C ILE A 87 -3.55 -5.95 17.96
N TYR A 88 -3.08 -7.18 18.21
CA TYR A 88 -3.73 -8.07 19.16
C TYR A 88 -3.35 -7.80 20.63
N ASP A 89 -2.32 -7.01 20.89
CA ASP A 89 -2.00 -6.51 22.24
C ASP A 89 -2.91 -5.35 22.66
N VAL A 90 -3.53 -4.62 21.71
CA VAL A 90 -4.48 -3.56 21.98
C VAL A 90 -5.90 -4.14 22.00
N GLN A 91 -6.50 -4.26 23.20
CA GLN A 91 -7.79 -4.96 23.41
C GLN A 91 -8.90 -4.51 22.46
N GLU A 92 -9.03 -3.19 22.22
CA GLU A 92 -10.05 -2.64 21.32
C GLU A 92 -9.85 -3.10 19.86
N LEU A 93 -8.61 -3.04 19.38
CA LEU A 93 -8.27 -3.48 18.01
C LEU A 93 -8.41 -4.99 17.88
N ALA A 94 -7.98 -5.75 18.89
CA ALA A 94 -8.12 -7.20 18.93
C ALA A 94 -9.59 -7.62 18.87
N GLN A 95 -10.47 -6.94 19.59
CA GLN A 95 -11.91 -7.22 19.57
C GLN A 95 -12.51 -6.96 18.18
N ARG A 96 -12.21 -5.81 17.56
CA ARG A 96 -12.68 -5.48 16.20
C ARG A 96 -12.20 -6.50 15.17
N MET A 97 -10.96 -6.95 15.28
CA MET A 97 -10.43 -8.01 14.40
C MET A 97 -11.17 -9.33 14.64
N ALA A 98 -11.44 -9.69 15.89
CA ALA A 98 -12.20 -10.91 16.21
C ALA A 98 -13.65 -10.85 15.70
N ASP A 99 -14.30 -9.69 15.79
CA ASP A 99 -15.66 -9.49 15.29
C ASP A 99 -15.73 -9.65 13.75
N SER A 100 -14.67 -9.22 13.03
CA SER A 100 -14.62 -9.29 11.56
C SER A 100 -14.10 -10.62 11.03
N PHE A 101 -13.19 -11.28 11.74
CA PHE A 101 -12.47 -12.48 11.24
C PHE A 101 -12.66 -13.73 12.12
N GLY A 102 -13.43 -13.62 13.20
CA GLY A 102 -13.64 -14.73 14.13
C GLY A 102 -12.33 -15.17 14.80
N SER A 103 -12.02 -16.45 14.71
CA SER A 103 -10.78 -17.02 15.26
C SER A 103 -9.54 -16.89 14.37
N ALA A 104 -9.69 -16.33 13.16
CA ALA A 104 -8.57 -16.16 12.26
C ALA A 104 -7.70 -14.98 12.70
N ARG A 105 -6.39 -15.25 12.93
CA ARG A 105 -5.43 -14.20 13.27
C ARG A 105 -4.80 -13.67 11.98
N LEU A 106 -5.05 -12.41 11.67
CA LEU A 106 -4.41 -11.73 10.54
C LEU A 106 -3.00 -11.27 10.93
N THR A 107 -2.05 -11.54 10.05
CA THR A 107 -0.64 -11.16 10.24
C THR A 107 -0.27 -9.82 9.58
N ASN A 108 -1.17 -9.26 8.77
CA ASN A 108 -0.94 -8.03 8.02
C ASN A 108 -2.28 -7.34 7.68
N ALA A 109 -2.21 -6.10 7.22
CA ALA A 109 -3.39 -5.30 6.88
C ALA A 109 -4.04 -5.66 5.53
N HIS A 110 -3.60 -6.66 4.78
CA HIS A 110 -3.96 -6.86 3.36
C HIS A 110 -3.78 -5.60 2.49
N ASN A 111 -2.87 -4.74 2.92
CA ASN A 111 -2.39 -3.55 2.25
C ASN A 111 -0.92 -3.39 2.67
N GLU A 112 -0.02 -3.58 1.72
CA GLU A 112 1.41 -3.57 2.00
C GLU A 112 1.90 -2.22 2.53
N TRP A 113 1.36 -1.13 1.98
CA TRP A 113 1.75 0.21 2.41
C TRP A 113 1.41 0.47 3.87
N LEU A 114 0.23 0.02 4.29
CA LEU A 114 -0.21 0.15 5.68
C LEU A 114 0.57 -0.79 6.60
N THR A 115 0.83 -2.02 6.15
CA THR A 115 1.64 -2.98 6.89
C THR A 115 3.06 -2.46 7.10
N VAL A 116 3.70 -1.93 6.05
CA VAL A 116 5.02 -1.30 6.14
C VAL A 116 4.99 -0.10 7.08
N LEU A 117 3.95 0.74 6.99
CA LEU A 117 3.81 1.92 7.87
C LEU A 117 3.75 1.54 9.34
N VAL A 118 2.97 0.52 9.71
CA VAL A 118 2.86 0.05 11.10
C VAL A 118 4.18 -0.61 11.55
N ASN A 119 4.74 -1.48 10.73
CA ASN A 119 5.93 -2.23 11.08
C ASN A 119 7.21 -1.40 11.15
N THR A 120 7.38 -0.42 10.24
CA THR A 120 8.66 0.31 10.06
C THR A 120 8.52 1.82 10.17
N GLY A 121 7.32 2.30 10.49
CA GLY A 121 7.02 3.72 10.66
C GLY A 121 7.11 4.53 9.37
N VAL A 122 7.02 5.85 9.54
CA VAL A 122 7.11 6.80 8.42
C VAL A 122 8.46 6.71 7.71
N LEU A 123 9.56 6.53 8.45
CA LEU A 123 10.89 6.44 7.84
C LEU A 123 11.01 5.20 6.94
N GLY A 124 10.56 4.04 7.41
CA GLY A 124 10.59 2.82 6.60
C GLY A 124 9.70 2.92 5.37
N LEU A 125 8.50 3.47 5.53
CA LEU A 125 7.59 3.71 4.40
C LEU A 125 8.20 4.66 3.36
N LEU A 126 8.82 5.77 3.79
CA LEU A 126 9.49 6.70 2.88
C LEU A 126 10.65 6.05 2.12
N CYS A 127 11.45 5.22 2.80
CA CYS A 127 12.52 4.45 2.15
C CYS A 127 11.94 3.47 1.12
N TYR A 128 10.90 2.73 1.49
CA TYR A 128 10.25 1.75 0.61
C TYR A 128 9.65 2.41 -0.65
N VAL A 129 8.86 3.48 -0.48
CA VAL A 129 8.34 4.30 -1.59
C VAL A 129 9.48 4.90 -2.41
N GLY A 130 10.51 5.40 -1.74
CA GLY A 130 11.67 6.02 -2.38
C GLY A 130 12.41 5.07 -3.31
N ILE A 131 12.60 3.80 -2.91
CA ILE A 131 13.22 2.77 -3.76
C ILE A 131 12.38 2.54 -5.01
N MET A 132 11.06 2.30 -4.84
CA MET A 132 10.16 2.04 -5.97
C MET A 132 10.08 3.21 -6.94
N LEU A 133 9.89 4.42 -6.42
CA LEU A 133 9.78 5.63 -7.23
C LEU A 133 11.09 5.96 -7.95
N THR A 134 12.22 5.83 -7.26
CA THR A 134 13.54 6.10 -7.85
C THR A 134 13.81 5.13 -9.00
N ALA A 135 13.60 3.82 -8.80
CA ALA A 135 13.78 2.82 -9.84
C ALA A 135 12.85 3.08 -11.03
N PHE A 136 11.56 3.30 -10.78
CA PHE A 136 10.57 3.62 -11.81
C PHE A 136 10.98 4.82 -12.67
N VAL A 137 11.35 5.94 -12.02
CA VAL A 137 11.77 7.16 -12.74
C VAL A 137 13.06 6.94 -13.52
N ARG A 138 14.03 6.22 -12.94
CA ARG A 138 15.32 5.92 -13.60
C ARG A 138 15.13 5.05 -14.83
N TYR A 139 14.25 4.05 -14.76
CA TYR A 139 13.96 3.18 -15.91
C TYR A 139 13.25 3.95 -17.02
N LEU A 140 12.21 4.73 -16.69
CA LEU A 140 11.48 5.54 -17.67
C LEU A 140 12.39 6.54 -18.41
N ARG A 141 13.39 7.11 -17.73
CA ARG A 141 14.30 8.09 -18.35
C ARG A 141 15.20 7.49 -19.41
N LYS A 142 15.41 6.17 -19.36
CA LYS A 142 16.33 5.45 -20.27
C LYS A 142 15.62 4.57 -21.31
N THR A 143 14.31 4.65 -21.41
CA THR A 143 13.52 3.81 -22.34
C THR A 143 13.80 4.11 -23.81
N GLU A 144 14.28 5.31 -24.16
CA GLU A 144 14.65 5.65 -25.53
C GLU A 144 15.94 4.94 -25.96
N GLU A 145 16.89 4.81 -25.03
CA GLU A 145 18.15 4.11 -25.26
C GLU A 145 17.99 2.59 -25.15
N GLN A 146 17.10 2.15 -24.26
CA GLN A 146 16.84 0.73 -23.97
C GLN A 146 15.35 0.46 -23.73
N PRO A 147 14.60 0.09 -24.77
CA PRO A 147 13.15 -0.12 -24.68
C PRO A 147 12.71 -1.16 -23.64
N LEU A 148 13.56 -2.16 -23.33
CA LEU A 148 13.26 -3.18 -22.33
C LEU A 148 13.08 -2.58 -20.93
N LEU A 149 13.68 -1.43 -20.63
CA LEU A 149 13.50 -0.71 -19.36
C LEU A 149 12.05 -0.25 -19.15
N TYR A 150 11.27 -0.08 -20.23
CA TYR A 150 9.84 0.19 -20.11
C TYR A 150 9.09 -0.98 -19.47
N VAL A 151 9.45 -2.21 -19.82
CA VAL A 151 8.85 -3.42 -19.21
C VAL A 151 9.12 -3.44 -17.70
N PHE A 152 10.36 -3.18 -17.29
CA PHE A 152 10.71 -3.09 -15.86
C PHE A 152 9.93 -1.99 -15.14
N ALA A 153 9.79 -0.81 -15.74
CA ALA A 153 9.01 0.28 -15.15
C ALA A 153 7.53 -0.08 -14.99
N VAL A 154 6.92 -0.69 -16.00
CA VAL A 154 5.51 -1.14 -15.94
C VAL A 154 5.33 -2.25 -14.89
N THR A 155 6.28 -3.18 -14.80
CA THR A 155 6.25 -4.24 -13.77
C THR A 155 6.29 -3.66 -12.36
N LEU A 156 7.16 -2.67 -12.10
CA LEU A 156 7.20 -1.97 -10.82
C LEU A 156 5.89 -1.25 -10.51
N LEU A 157 5.30 -0.59 -11.50
CA LEU A 157 4.02 0.09 -11.34
C LEU A 157 2.90 -0.90 -11.02
N ALA A 158 2.84 -2.01 -11.74
CA ALA A 158 1.85 -3.06 -11.52
C ALA A 158 1.98 -3.70 -10.13
N TYR A 159 3.22 -4.00 -9.70
CA TYR A 159 3.49 -4.53 -8.36
C TYR A 159 3.08 -3.53 -7.28
N THR A 160 3.42 -2.27 -7.44
CA THR A 160 3.09 -1.19 -6.52
C THR A 160 1.57 -1.02 -6.37
N ALA A 161 0.84 -1.04 -7.49
CA ALA A 161 -0.62 -0.96 -7.50
C ALA A 161 -1.27 -2.20 -6.86
N HIS A 162 -0.75 -3.39 -7.15
CA HIS A 162 -1.22 -4.65 -6.55
C HIS A 162 -1.10 -4.62 -5.02
N ASN A 163 -0.02 -4.09 -4.49
CA ASN A 163 0.24 -4.00 -3.05
C ASN A 163 -0.68 -3.02 -2.29
N MET A 164 -1.50 -2.25 -2.98
CA MET A 164 -2.55 -1.44 -2.34
C MET A 164 -3.70 -2.29 -1.79
N VAL A 165 -3.93 -3.47 -2.37
CA VAL A 165 -5.01 -4.38 -1.99
C VAL A 165 -4.50 -5.78 -1.62
N SER A 166 -3.19 -5.92 -1.51
CA SER A 166 -2.50 -7.17 -1.20
C SER A 166 -1.32 -6.90 -0.27
N PHE A 167 -0.57 -7.93 0.07
CA PHE A 167 0.60 -7.87 0.95
C PHE A 167 1.77 -8.62 0.32
N GLN A 168 2.96 -8.46 0.89
CA GLN A 168 4.16 -9.18 0.47
C GLN A 168 3.94 -10.68 0.58
N GLN A 169 4.25 -11.37 -0.50
CA GLN A 169 4.15 -12.82 -0.57
C GLN A 169 5.52 -13.42 -0.86
N VAL A 170 5.83 -14.52 -0.19
CA VAL A 170 7.09 -15.25 -0.37
C VAL A 170 7.36 -15.61 -1.82
N LEU A 171 6.31 -15.83 -2.62
CA LEU A 171 6.43 -16.15 -4.04
C LEU A 171 6.66 -14.93 -4.93
N SER A 172 6.04 -13.79 -4.64
CA SER A 172 6.09 -12.61 -5.53
C SER A 172 7.17 -11.60 -5.16
N THR A 173 7.44 -11.41 -3.87
CA THR A 173 8.39 -10.40 -3.39
C THR A 173 9.84 -10.63 -3.88
N PRO A 174 10.38 -11.86 -3.96
CA PRO A 174 11.71 -12.07 -4.52
C PRO A 174 11.85 -11.60 -5.97
N TYR A 175 10.81 -11.76 -6.78
CA TYR A 175 10.82 -11.27 -8.17
C TYR A 175 10.92 -9.77 -8.28
N LEU A 176 10.38 -9.01 -7.31
CA LEU A 176 10.56 -7.57 -7.25
C LEU A 176 12.05 -7.21 -7.19
N PHE A 177 12.81 -7.86 -6.30
CA PHE A 177 14.24 -7.58 -6.17
C PHE A 177 15.03 -7.99 -7.41
N ILE A 178 14.62 -9.06 -8.10
CA ILE A 178 15.19 -9.45 -9.39
C ILE A 178 14.90 -8.37 -10.43
N VAL A 179 13.67 -7.85 -10.50
CA VAL A 179 13.29 -6.76 -11.42
C VAL A 179 14.07 -5.49 -11.12
N LEU A 180 14.23 -5.11 -9.85
CA LEU A 180 15.03 -3.97 -9.44
C LEU A 180 16.50 -4.13 -9.82
N GLY A 181 17.10 -5.29 -9.53
CA GLY A 181 18.49 -5.56 -9.82
C GLY A 181 18.78 -5.66 -11.31
N ALA A 182 17.97 -6.40 -12.07
CA ALA A 182 18.14 -6.57 -13.52
C ALA A 182 17.88 -5.26 -14.26
N GLY A 183 16.84 -4.50 -13.88
CA GLY A 183 16.55 -3.20 -14.47
C GLY A 183 17.67 -2.19 -14.22
N GLU A 184 18.22 -2.14 -13.02
CA GLU A 184 19.35 -1.26 -12.70
C GLU A 184 20.64 -1.71 -13.42
N GLY A 185 20.89 -3.01 -13.52
CA GLY A 185 21.99 -3.57 -14.30
C GLY A 185 21.90 -3.17 -15.77
N LEU A 186 20.74 -3.39 -16.40
CA LEU A 186 20.49 -3.03 -17.79
C LEU A 186 20.64 -1.51 -18.02
N ARG A 187 20.14 -0.69 -17.12
CA ARG A 187 20.24 0.77 -17.18
C ARG A 187 21.70 1.27 -17.17
N ARG A 188 22.60 0.57 -16.50
CA ARG A 188 24.01 0.95 -16.40
C ARG A 188 24.81 0.57 -17.65
N LEU A 189 24.28 -0.33 -18.48
CA LEU A 189 24.89 -0.72 -19.74
C LEU A 189 24.60 0.27 -20.89
N CYS A 190 23.69 1.20 -20.65
CA CYS A 190 23.34 2.33 -21.52
C CYS A 190 23.99 3.60 -20.99
#